data_392848a8155951981b78e539fed11ae6
#
_entry.id   392848a8155951981b78e539fed11ae6
#
_cell.length_a   1.000
_cell.length_b   1.000
_cell.length_c   1.000
_cell.angle_alpha   90.00
_cell.angle_beta   90.00
_cell.angle_gamma   90.00
#
_symmetry.space_group_name_H-M   'P 1'
#
loop_
_entity.id
_entity.type
_entity.pdbx_description
1 polymer ?
#
loop_
_entity_poly.entity_id
_entity_poly.type
_entity_poly.pdbx_seq_one_letter_code
_entity_poly.pdbx_strand_id
1 'polypeptide(L)'
;MSHRDTLSALADARPRSLDPSGRPADPALIMAHPRRESATRVARRPVRRLVLAGALPAVALAATGAILLNNTSGPGTPVVQPVMSSPAPVDVPTGAGGLLLVAAERSESAPVTAGRYRVVRTEHGEGARRLQDELWLAAVPGLPSASYVRSADGLWTSRPMQGHTADNNFLLAGSPRSARELAALPTNPAKLKEKLLTWYADTGGVEQRDEFLFYSGAAIVLNLPVSPQVRAAAYRMLAAMPGVTSLGRVTDRLGRPGAAVAVTRQGDFGKVQTRLIVDPATGQALAQETWVAGNLASFTAVITARWSDDGLPEASSLR
;
A
#
# COMPACT_ATOMS: atom_id res chain seq x y z
N MET A 1 37.06 -20.64 37.73
CA MET A 1 36.56 -21.34 36.53
C MET A 1 36.76 -20.42 35.33
N SER A 2 37.50 -20.90 34.35
CA SER A 2 37.80 -20.11 33.12
C SER A 2 36.56 -20.08 32.23
N HIS A 3 36.39 -19.01 31.44
CA HIS A 3 35.32 -18.87 30.46
C HIS A 3 35.29 -20.06 29.46
N ARG A 4 36.44 -20.70 29.24
CA ARG A 4 36.56 -21.93 28.44
C ARG A 4 35.91 -23.14 29.07
N ASP A 5 36.01 -23.26 30.43
CA ASP A 5 35.45 -24.41 31.14
C ASP A 5 33.91 -24.36 31.17
N THR A 6 33.33 -23.16 31.18
CA THR A 6 31.88 -22.96 31.12
C THR A 6 31.32 -23.29 29.74
N LEU A 7 32.00 -22.95 28.67
CA LEU A 7 31.59 -23.26 27.29
C LEU A 7 31.69 -24.78 26.99
N SER A 8 32.73 -25.45 27.55
CA SER A 8 32.87 -26.90 27.41
C SER A 8 31.74 -27.65 28.14
N ALA A 9 31.42 -27.20 29.38
CA ALA A 9 30.31 -27.80 30.17
C ALA A 9 28.93 -27.59 29.49
N LEU A 10 28.71 -26.45 28.81
CA LEU A 10 27.50 -26.20 28.03
C LEU A 10 27.43 -27.08 26.78
N ALA A 11 28.54 -27.33 26.10
CA ALA A 11 28.61 -28.23 24.96
C ALA A 11 28.29 -29.68 25.34
N ASP A 12 28.79 -30.13 26.47
CA ASP A 12 28.55 -31.50 27.00
C ASP A 12 27.11 -31.68 27.51
N ALA A 13 26.43 -30.61 27.93
CA ALA A 13 25.04 -30.64 28.38
C ALA A 13 24.02 -30.65 27.22
N ARG A 14 24.46 -30.52 25.96
CA ARG A 14 23.59 -30.49 24.78
C ARG A 14 23.02 -31.89 24.50
N PRO A 15 21.69 -32.05 24.38
CA PRO A 15 21.08 -33.32 23.99
C PRO A 15 21.57 -33.76 22.60
N ARG A 16 22.02 -35.01 22.47
CA ARG A 16 22.48 -35.58 21.19
C ARG A 16 21.43 -35.58 20.08
N SER A 17 20.15 -35.47 20.43
CA SER A 17 19.05 -35.33 19.49
C SER A 17 19.06 -34.00 18.70
N LEU A 18 19.86 -33.02 19.13
CA LEU A 18 20.04 -31.74 18.46
C LEU A 18 21.29 -31.73 17.54
N ASP A 19 22.05 -32.80 17.52
CA ASP A 19 23.17 -32.91 16.60
C ASP A 19 22.64 -33.23 15.21
N PRO A 20 22.97 -32.44 14.16
CA PRO A 20 22.54 -32.76 12.81
C PRO A 20 23.12 -34.13 12.43
N SER A 21 22.25 -35.06 12.04
CA SER A 21 22.64 -36.36 11.49
C SER A 21 23.21 -36.16 10.09
N GLY A 22 24.44 -35.66 9.99
CA GLY A 22 25.12 -35.41 8.72
C GLY A 22 26.50 -34.81 8.95
N ARG A 23 27.40 -35.07 7.99
CA ARG A 23 28.73 -34.47 7.93
C ARG A 23 28.59 -32.93 8.00
N PRO A 24 29.33 -32.21 8.86
CA PRO A 24 29.22 -30.76 8.91
C PRO A 24 29.46 -30.19 7.52
N ALA A 25 28.53 -29.38 7.05
CA ALA A 25 28.67 -28.72 5.75
C ALA A 25 29.92 -27.84 5.80
N ASP A 26 30.83 -28.05 4.85
CA ASP A 26 32.03 -27.25 4.72
C ASP A 26 31.62 -25.77 4.58
N PRO A 27 32.06 -24.87 5.47
CA PRO A 27 31.77 -23.45 5.39
C PRO A 27 32.11 -22.84 4.02
N ALA A 28 33.14 -23.38 3.33
CA ALA A 28 33.47 -22.98 1.98
C ALA A 28 32.41 -23.33 0.95
N LEU A 29 31.63 -24.40 1.15
CA LEU A 29 30.50 -24.79 0.29
C LEU A 29 29.26 -23.92 0.55
N ILE A 30 29.07 -23.44 1.79
CA ILE A 30 27.97 -22.51 2.12
C ILE A 30 28.24 -21.12 1.52
N MET A 31 29.51 -20.68 1.51
CA MET A 31 29.91 -19.41 0.92
C MET A 31 30.07 -19.48 -0.61
N ALA A 32 30.18 -20.68 -1.18
CA ALA A 32 30.26 -20.93 -2.62
C ALA A 32 28.90 -21.17 -3.28
N HIS A 33 27.81 -20.57 -2.76
CA HIS A 33 26.58 -20.50 -3.53
C HIS A 33 26.87 -19.70 -4.80
N PRO A 34 26.90 -20.34 -5.99
CA PRO A 34 27.02 -19.58 -7.22
C PRO A 34 25.85 -18.64 -7.26
N ARG A 35 26.12 -17.32 -7.24
CA ARG A 35 25.19 -16.38 -7.83
C ARG A 35 24.77 -17.01 -9.15
N ARG A 36 23.53 -17.40 -9.29
CA ARG A 36 22.98 -17.75 -10.59
C ARG A 36 23.02 -16.49 -11.43
N GLU A 37 24.16 -16.24 -12.02
CA GLU A 37 24.27 -15.44 -13.20
C GLU A 37 23.45 -16.16 -14.26
N SER A 38 22.24 -15.67 -14.48
CA SER A 38 21.47 -16.00 -15.67
C SER A 38 22.17 -15.36 -16.85
N ALA A 39 23.32 -15.95 -17.25
CA ALA A 39 23.99 -15.68 -18.51
C ALA A 39 23.12 -16.26 -19.63
N THR A 40 22.00 -15.63 -19.95
CA THR A 40 21.36 -15.77 -21.24
C THR A 40 22.31 -15.14 -22.25
N ARG A 41 23.16 -15.98 -22.86
CA ARG A 41 23.86 -15.64 -24.09
C ARG A 41 22.79 -15.36 -25.15
N VAL A 42 22.42 -14.10 -25.28
CA VAL A 42 21.69 -13.62 -26.45
C VAL A 42 22.64 -13.65 -27.61
N ALA A 43 22.50 -14.65 -28.47
CA ALA A 43 23.16 -14.72 -29.77
C ALA A 43 22.77 -13.45 -30.55
N ARG A 44 23.76 -12.57 -30.76
CA ARG A 44 23.61 -11.39 -31.61
C ARG A 44 23.44 -11.86 -33.06
N ARG A 45 22.20 -11.94 -33.52
CA ARG A 45 21.91 -11.96 -34.96
C ARG A 45 21.99 -10.53 -35.49
N PRO A 46 22.69 -10.27 -36.61
CA PRO A 46 22.72 -8.94 -37.19
C PRO A 46 21.35 -8.60 -37.80
N VAL A 47 20.64 -7.67 -37.16
CA VAL A 47 19.39 -7.12 -37.71
C VAL A 47 19.76 -6.12 -38.79
N ARG A 48 19.50 -6.48 -40.04
CA ARG A 48 19.55 -5.57 -41.19
C ARG A 48 18.58 -4.41 -40.94
N ARG A 49 19.15 -3.20 -40.99
CA ARG A 49 18.37 -1.95 -40.91
C ARG A 49 17.42 -1.88 -42.13
N LEU A 50 16.14 -2.00 -41.89
CA LEU A 50 15.11 -1.56 -42.80
C LEU A 50 14.63 -0.19 -42.34
N VAL A 51 15.05 0.83 -43.05
CA VAL A 51 14.54 2.19 -42.94
C VAL A 51 13.19 2.19 -43.65
N LEU A 52 12.10 2.29 -42.89
CA LEU A 52 10.78 2.62 -43.41
C LEU A 52 10.38 3.98 -42.85
N ALA A 53 10.50 4.98 -43.72
CA ALA A 53 9.89 6.27 -43.52
C ALA A 53 8.37 6.08 -43.64
N GLY A 54 7.62 6.32 -42.60
CA GLY A 54 6.17 6.28 -42.56
C GLY A 54 5.64 7.49 -41.79
N ALA A 55 4.99 8.38 -42.54
CA ALA A 55 4.39 9.60 -42.05
C ALA A 55 3.28 9.31 -41.02
N LEU A 56 3.26 10.11 -39.98
CA LEU A 56 2.17 10.17 -38.99
C LEU A 56 0.99 10.96 -39.58
N PRO A 57 -0.25 10.49 -39.51
CA PRO A 57 -1.41 11.36 -39.54
C PRO A 57 -1.80 11.72 -38.10
N ALA A 58 -1.73 13.00 -37.78
CA ALA A 58 -2.37 13.57 -36.60
C ALA A 58 -3.90 13.49 -36.79
N VAL A 59 -4.57 12.66 -36.01
CA VAL A 59 -6.04 12.67 -35.93
C VAL A 59 -6.42 13.50 -34.68
N ALA A 60 -6.83 14.72 -34.93
CA ALA A 60 -7.56 15.53 -33.97
C ALA A 60 -9.02 15.06 -33.94
N LEU A 61 -9.44 14.40 -32.88
CA LEU A 61 -10.84 14.08 -32.61
C LEU A 61 -11.45 15.21 -31.81
N ALA A 62 -12.07 16.14 -32.50
CA ALA A 62 -13.03 17.07 -31.93
C ALA A 62 -14.39 16.32 -31.83
N ALA A 63 -14.76 15.95 -30.60
CA ALA A 63 -16.08 15.41 -30.31
C ALA A 63 -17.09 16.56 -30.15
N THR A 64 -17.70 16.96 -31.21
CA THR A 64 -18.93 17.78 -31.19
C THR A 64 -20.13 16.84 -31.06
N GLY A 65 -20.65 16.74 -29.85
CA GLY A 65 -21.91 16.03 -29.58
C GLY A 65 -23.10 16.82 -30.11
N ALA A 66 -23.69 16.36 -31.23
CA ALA A 66 -24.95 16.85 -31.71
C ALA A 66 -26.09 16.17 -30.92
N ILE A 67 -26.84 16.94 -30.17
CA ILE A 67 -28.08 16.52 -29.52
C ILE A 67 -29.18 16.58 -30.57
N LEU A 68 -29.64 15.41 -30.99
CA LEU A 68 -30.88 15.31 -31.78
C LEU A 68 -32.05 15.35 -30.81
N LEU A 69 -32.74 16.46 -30.82
CA LEU A 69 -34.05 16.61 -30.17
C LEU A 69 -35.10 15.92 -31.05
N ASN A 70 -35.55 14.77 -30.62
CA ASN A 70 -36.75 14.15 -31.18
C ASN A 70 -37.96 14.61 -30.43
N ASN A 71 -38.73 15.53 -31.02
CA ASN A 71 -39.97 16.08 -30.49
C ASN A 71 -41.10 15.13 -30.87
N THR A 72 -41.59 14.36 -29.89
CA THR A 72 -42.93 13.73 -30.01
C THR A 72 -43.78 14.21 -28.82
N SER A 73 -44.76 15.03 -29.18
CA SER A 73 -45.72 15.64 -28.29
C SER A 73 -46.71 14.58 -27.74
N GLY A 74 -46.70 14.42 -26.40
CA GLY A 74 -47.77 13.75 -25.65
C GLY A 74 -47.93 14.47 -24.33
N PRO A 75 -49.18 14.71 -23.81
CA PRO A 75 -49.39 15.42 -22.57
C PRO A 75 -49.15 14.48 -21.37
N GLY A 76 -47.93 14.52 -20.84
CA GLY A 76 -47.51 13.81 -19.65
C GLY A 76 -46.93 14.81 -18.66
N THR A 77 -47.38 14.73 -17.41
CA THR A 77 -46.94 15.48 -16.23
C THR A 77 -45.40 15.59 -16.16
N PRO A 78 -44.82 16.76 -15.82
CA PRO A 78 -43.40 16.91 -15.70
C PRO A 78 -42.86 16.11 -14.49
N VAL A 79 -42.21 14.99 -14.75
CA VAL A 79 -41.37 14.31 -13.75
C VAL A 79 -40.13 15.18 -13.56
N VAL A 80 -40.07 15.87 -12.42
CA VAL A 80 -38.89 16.57 -11.98
C VAL A 80 -37.82 15.49 -11.67
N GLN A 81 -36.94 15.22 -12.63
CA GLN A 81 -35.74 14.46 -12.36
C GLN A 81 -34.88 15.28 -11.40
N PRO A 82 -34.42 14.69 -10.28
CA PRO A 82 -33.42 15.38 -9.46
C PRO A 82 -32.15 15.58 -10.32
N VAL A 83 -31.83 16.82 -10.58
CA VAL A 83 -30.54 17.20 -11.19
C VAL A 83 -29.50 16.79 -10.18
N MET A 84 -28.82 15.68 -10.40
CA MET A 84 -27.61 15.34 -9.66
C MET A 84 -26.58 16.43 -10.00
N SER A 85 -26.50 17.43 -9.13
CA SER A 85 -25.45 18.45 -9.19
C SER A 85 -24.11 17.71 -9.14
N SER A 86 -23.35 17.73 -10.23
CA SER A 86 -21.94 17.32 -10.19
C SER A 86 -21.25 18.11 -9.08
N PRO A 87 -20.56 17.46 -8.16
CA PRO A 87 -19.83 18.18 -7.13
C PRO A 87 -18.89 19.19 -7.79
N ALA A 88 -18.91 20.42 -7.30
CA ALA A 88 -18.02 21.47 -7.77
C ALA A 88 -16.56 20.97 -7.75
N PRO A 89 -15.73 21.33 -8.74
CA PRO A 89 -14.33 20.95 -8.75
C PRO A 89 -13.67 21.44 -7.46
N VAL A 90 -13.18 20.51 -6.65
CA VAL A 90 -12.43 20.84 -5.44
C VAL A 90 -11.09 21.41 -5.89
N ASP A 91 -10.78 22.64 -5.48
CA ASP A 91 -9.46 23.22 -5.70
C ASP A 91 -8.41 22.37 -4.98
N VAL A 92 -7.57 21.70 -5.75
CA VAL A 92 -6.46 20.91 -5.22
C VAL A 92 -5.29 21.85 -4.96
N PRO A 93 -4.85 22.00 -3.70
CA PRO A 93 -3.69 22.83 -3.39
C PRO A 93 -2.47 22.39 -4.22
N THR A 94 -1.73 23.34 -4.76
CA THR A 94 -0.58 23.08 -5.65
C THR A 94 0.62 22.49 -4.93
N GLY A 95 0.72 22.65 -3.59
CA GLY A 95 1.82 22.15 -2.77
C GLY A 95 1.49 20.84 -2.04
N ALA A 96 2.50 19.99 -1.83
CA ALA A 96 2.35 18.74 -1.09
C ALA A 96 1.79 18.96 0.33
N GLY A 97 2.32 19.94 1.05
CA GLY A 97 1.84 20.30 2.39
C GLY A 97 0.37 20.69 2.39
N GLY A 98 -0.06 21.54 1.44
CA GLY A 98 -1.45 21.96 1.33
C GLY A 98 -2.40 20.80 1.08
N LEU A 99 -2.08 19.90 0.15
CA LEU A 99 -2.87 18.69 -0.13
C LEU A 99 -3.03 17.81 1.13
N LEU A 100 -1.92 17.54 1.82
CA LEU A 100 -1.93 16.69 3.02
C LEU A 100 -2.64 17.34 4.20
N LEU A 101 -2.60 18.66 4.33
CA LEU A 101 -3.35 19.39 5.36
C LEU A 101 -4.86 19.36 5.11
N VAL A 102 -5.30 19.52 3.86
CA VAL A 102 -6.72 19.33 3.48
C VAL A 102 -7.18 17.89 3.78
N ALA A 103 -6.36 16.89 3.44
CA ALA A 103 -6.64 15.51 3.75
C ALA A 103 -6.73 15.25 5.27
N ALA A 104 -5.89 15.94 6.07
CA ALA A 104 -5.95 15.85 7.53
C ALA A 104 -7.27 16.40 8.09
N GLU A 105 -7.71 17.57 7.65
CA GLU A 105 -8.97 18.19 8.07
C GLU A 105 -10.17 17.31 7.73
N ARG A 106 -10.23 16.78 6.51
CA ARG A 106 -11.26 15.84 6.08
C ARG A 106 -11.27 14.57 6.91
N SER A 107 -10.09 14.01 7.17
CA SER A 107 -9.96 12.79 7.99
C SER A 107 -10.40 13.02 9.43
N GLU A 108 -10.08 14.17 10.02
CA GLU A 108 -10.42 14.51 11.41
C GLU A 108 -11.93 14.64 11.60
N SER A 109 -12.65 15.10 10.56
CA SER A 109 -14.10 15.24 10.55
C SER A 109 -14.84 13.93 10.24
N ALA A 110 -14.11 12.85 9.92
CA ALA A 110 -14.75 11.58 9.60
C ALA A 110 -15.35 10.92 10.85
N PRO A 111 -16.46 10.18 10.73
CA PRO A 111 -17.07 9.49 11.86
C PRO A 111 -16.12 8.41 12.41
N VAL A 112 -16.15 8.24 13.73
CA VAL A 112 -15.46 7.12 14.37
C VAL A 112 -16.27 5.86 14.12
N THR A 113 -15.63 4.85 13.53
CA THR A 113 -16.24 3.55 13.27
C THR A 113 -15.43 2.46 13.96
N ALA A 114 -16.11 1.43 14.45
CA ALA A 114 -15.51 0.26 15.10
C ALA A 114 -16.30 -0.98 14.69
N GLY A 115 -15.76 -2.15 14.99
CA GLY A 115 -16.40 -3.44 14.73
C GLY A 115 -15.48 -4.58 15.16
N ARG A 116 -15.99 -5.81 15.05
CA ARG A 116 -15.25 -7.03 15.41
C ARG A 116 -14.11 -7.32 14.45
N TYR A 117 -14.30 -6.94 13.17
CA TYR A 117 -13.32 -7.13 12.10
C TYR A 117 -13.04 -5.83 11.38
N ARG A 118 -11.77 -5.57 11.11
CA ARG A 118 -11.36 -4.63 10.05
C ARG A 118 -11.30 -5.39 8.74
N VAL A 119 -12.17 -5.02 7.80
CA VAL A 119 -12.21 -5.61 6.46
C VAL A 119 -11.55 -4.65 5.50
N VAL A 120 -10.52 -5.14 4.80
CA VAL A 120 -9.78 -4.35 3.81
C VAL A 120 -9.68 -5.16 2.53
N ARG A 121 -10.22 -4.62 1.44
CA ARG A 121 -10.04 -5.18 0.09
C ARG A 121 -9.07 -4.30 -0.67
N THR A 122 -8.03 -4.91 -1.21
CA THR A 122 -7.00 -4.22 -1.98
C THR A 122 -6.77 -4.89 -3.33
N GLU A 123 -6.31 -4.10 -4.29
CA GLU A 123 -5.61 -4.61 -5.46
C GLU A 123 -4.15 -4.20 -5.33
N HIS A 124 -3.25 -5.14 -5.50
CA HIS A 124 -1.83 -4.89 -5.49
C HIS A 124 -1.16 -5.57 -6.68
N GLY A 125 -0.01 -5.04 -7.06
CA GLY A 125 0.71 -5.58 -8.20
C GLY A 125 2.20 -5.28 -8.14
N GLU A 126 2.95 -6.14 -8.83
CA GLU A 126 4.38 -6.03 -9.03
C GLU A 126 4.68 -6.37 -10.50
N GLY A 127 5.29 -5.45 -11.21
CA GLY A 127 5.48 -5.57 -12.66
C GLY A 127 4.14 -5.72 -13.39
N ALA A 128 3.98 -6.80 -14.14
CA ALA A 128 2.74 -7.13 -14.87
C ALA A 128 1.71 -7.92 -14.02
N ARG A 129 2.11 -8.41 -12.85
CA ARG A 129 1.25 -9.22 -12.00
C ARG A 129 0.31 -8.34 -11.20
N ARG A 130 -0.97 -8.70 -11.18
CA ARG A 130 -2.01 -8.10 -10.33
C ARG A 130 -2.71 -9.15 -9.52
N LEU A 131 -3.07 -8.81 -8.30
CA LEU A 131 -3.77 -9.66 -7.37
C LEU A 131 -4.77 -8.81 -6.56
N GLN A 132 -5.97 -9.35 -6.34
CA GLN A 132 -6.90 -8.78 -5.39
C GLN A 132 -6.95 -9.67 -4.15
N ASP A 133 -6.97 -9.04 -3.00
CA ASP A 133 -7.19 -9.72 -1.73
C ASP A 133 -8.19 -8.97 -0.86
N GLU A 134 -8.85 -9.72 0.00
CA GLU A 134 -9.71 -9.19 1.06
C GLU A 134 -9.26 -9.79 2.39
N LEU A 135 -8.86 -8.92 3.31
CA LEU A 135 -8.42 -9.28 4.65
C LEU A 135 -9.55 -9.02 5.65
N TRP A 136 -9.85 -10.02 6.45
CA TRP A 136 -10.72 -9.94 7.61
C TRP A 136 -9.86 -10.03 8.86
N LEU A 137 -9.47 -8.91 9.40
CA LEU A 137 -8.52 -8.81 10.51
C LEU A 137 -9.29 -8.63 11.82
N ALA A 138 -9.24 -9.63 12.69
CA ALA A 138 -9.87 -9.59 14.00
C ALA A 138 -9.30 -8.42 14.84
N ALA A 139 -10.18 -7.62 15.40
CA ALA A 139 -9.85 -6.54 16.33
C ALA A 139 -10.19 -6.90 17.78
N VAL A 140 -10.90 -8.01 17.98
CA VAL A 140 -11.33 -8.54 19.29
C VAL A 140 -10.59 -9.84 19.57
N PRO A 141 -10.04 -10.03 20.77
CA PRO A 141 -9.36 -11.27 21.17
C PRO A 141 -10.28 -12.50 21.01
N GLY A 142 -9.67 -13.63 20.63
CA GLY A 142 -10.38 -14.91 20.47
C GLY A 142 -11.06 -15.11 19.11
N LEU A 143 -11.10 -14.09 18.26
CA LEU A 143 -11.61 -14.24 16.91
C LEU A 143 -10.48 -14.61 15.93
N PRO A 144 -10.72 -15.53 14.98
CA PRO A 144 -9.79 -15.81 13.90
C PRO A 144 -9.76 -14.72 12.86
N SER A 145 -8.62 -14.50 12.21
CA SER A 145 -8.49 -13.67 11.03
C SER A 145 -8.45 -14.53 9.78
N ALA A 146 -8.86 -14.00 8.63
CA ALA A 146 -8.82 -14.69 7.36
C ALA A 146 -8.36 -13.75 6.22
N SER A 147 -7.72 -14.35 5.24
CA SER A 147 -7.35 -13.73 3.97
C SER A 147 -8.06 -14.46 2.84
N TYR A 148 -8.61 -13.70 1.92
CA TYR A 148 -9.23 -14.21 0.71
C TYR A 148 -8.51 -13.63 -0.48
N VAL A 149 -8.13 -14.48 -1.42
CA VAL A 149 -7.40 -14.06 -2.63
C VAL A 149 -8.25 -14.38 -3.84
N ARG A 150 -8.38 -13.41 -4.74
CA ARG A 150 -9.09 -13.58 -6.00
C ARG A 150 -8.14 -14.10 -7.06
N SER A 151 -8.46 -15.24 -7.64
CA SER A 151 -7.73 -15.84 -8.75
C SER A 151 -8.04 -15.15 -10.08
N ALA A 152 -7.26 -15.46 -11.13
CA ALA A 152 -7.41 -14.84 -12.44
C ALA A 152 -8.76 -15.16 -13.12
N ASP A 153 -9.38 -16.29 -12.79
CA ASP A 153 -10.72 -16.70 -13.22
C ASP A 153 -11.85 -16.01 -12.42
N GLY A 154 -11.48 -15.13 -11.47
CA GLY A 154 -12.41 -14.34 -10.68
C GLY A 154 -12.93 -15.02 -9.41
N LEU A 155 -12.50 -16.25 -9.12
CA LEU A 155 -12.93 -16.98 -7.94
C LEU A 155 -12.14 -16.54 -6.70
N TRP A 156 -12.83 -16.45 -5.57
CA TRP A 156 -12.20 -16.18 -4.28
C TRP A 156 -11.82 -17.50 -3.58
N THR A 157 -10.63 -17.53 -3.02
CA THR A 157 -10.11 -18.64 -2.25
C THR A 157 -9.70 -18.18 -0.86
N SER A 158 -10.22 -18.84 0.18
CA SER A 158 -9.83 -18.56 1.56
C SER A 158 -8.43 -19.08 1.85
N ARG A 159 -7.66 -18.29 2.56
CA ARG A 159 -6.36 -18.65 3.13
C ARG A 159 -6.38 -18.38 4.63
N PRO A 160 -6.40 -19.42 5.48
CA PRO A 160 -6.33 -19.22 6.92
C PRO A 160 -5.06 -18.44 7.30
N MET A 161 -5.21 -17.44 8.15
CA MET A 161 -4.11 -16.66 8.69
C MET A 161 -3.65 -17.28 10.02
N GLN A 162 -2.87 -18.37 9.95
CA GLN A 162 -2.38 -19.03 11.14
C GLN A 162 -1.47 -18.09 11.96
N GLY A 163 -1.70 -18.05 13.28
CA GLY A 163 -0.94 -17.20 14.20
C GLY A 163 -1.31 -15.71 14.17
N HIS A 164 -2.21 -15.29 13.29
CA HIS A 164 -2.73 -13.92 13.28
C HIS A 164 -3.92 -13.80 14.24
N THR A 165 -3.73 -13.00 15.28
CA THR A 165 -4.72 -12.70 16.31
C THR A 165 -4.94 -11.19 16.42
N ALA A 166 -5.89 -10.76 17.23
CA ALA A 166 -6.13 -9.34 17.49
C ALA A 166 -4.87 -8.59 18.01
N ASP A 167 -3.90 -9.32 18.53
CA ASP A 167 -2.67 -8.76 19.11
C ASP A 167 -1.55 -8.51 18.08
N ASN A 168 -1.65 -9.06 16.86
CA ASN A 168 -0.57 -8.98 15.86
C ASN A 168 -1.06 -8.86 14.41
N ASN A 169 -2.30 -8.46 14.18
CA ASN A 169 -2.92 -8.49 12.84
C ASN A 169 -2.50 -7.36 11.91
N PHE A 170 -1.99 -6.25 12.44
CA PHE A 170 -1.80 -5.04 11.66
C PHE A 170 -0.33 -4.75 11.44
N LEU A 171 0.11 -4.69 10.20
CA LEU A 171 1.50 -4.38 9.87
C LEU A 171 1.72 -2.87 9.88
N LEU A 172 2.58 -2.39 10.79
CA LEU A 172 3.02 -0.99 10.83
C LEU A 172 4.51 -0.93 11.17
N ALA A 173 5.24 -0.10 10.46
CA ALA A 173 6.67 0.09 10.67
C ALA A 173 7.46 -1.24 10.60
N GLY A 174 7.11 -2.10 9.63
CA GLY A 174 7.76 -3.39 9.40
C GLY A 174 7.48 -4.48 10.44
N SER A 175 6.58 -4.24 11.40
CA SER A 175 6.28 -5.19 12.47
C SER A 175 4.78 -5.35 12.69
N PRO A 176 4.32 -6.55 13.10
CA PRO A 176 2.94 -6.79 13.51
C PRO A 176 2.57 -5.93 14.74
N ARG A 177 1.36 -5.39 14.74
CA ARG A 177 0.79 -4.56 15.82
C ARG A 177 -0.62 -5.02 16.14
N SER A 178 -1.02 -4.81 17.38
CA SER A 178 -2.39 -5.03 17.82
C SER A 178 -3.28 -3.83 17.50
N ALA A 179 -4.60 -4.06 17.44
CA ALA A 179 -5.59 -2.98 17.37
C ALA A 179 -5.44 -2.00 18.56
N ARG A 180 -5.09 -2.51 19.74
CA ARG A 180 -4.84 -1.71 20.95
C ARG A 180 -3.64 -0.78 20.78
N GLU A 181 -2.52 -1.27 20.21
CA GLU A 181 -1.35 -0.43 19.95
C GLU A 181 -1.66 0.67 18.93
N LEU A 182 -2.46 0.34 17.89
CA LEU A 182 -2.88 1.32 16.89
C LEU A 182 -3.82 2.38 17.48
N ALA A 183 -4.73 1.98 18.37
CA ALA A 183 -5.61 2.91 19.07
C ALA A 183 -4.87 3.84 20.04
N ALA A 184 -3.70 3.40 20.55
CA ALA A 184 -2.84 4.17 21.45
C ALA A 184 -1.85 5.09 20.72
N LEU A 185 -1.88 5.15 19.39
CA LEU A 185 -1.01 6.04 18.62
C LEU A 185 -1.30 7.52 18.94
N PRO A 186 -0.26 8.35 19.04
CA PRO A 186 -0.43 9.76 19.31
C PRO A 186 -1.22 10.51 18.25
N THR A 187 -2.13 11.38 18.70
CA THR A 187 -2.89 12.30 17.84
C THR A 187 -2.14 13.62 17.54
N ASN A 188 -1.01 13.85 18.19
CA ASN A 188 -0.11 14.97 17.89
C ASN A 188 0.91 14.51 16.84
N PRO A 189 1.11 15.24 15.73
CA PRO A 189 1.99 14.85 14.63
C PRO A 189 3.46 14.65 15.04
N ALA A 190 3.99 15.53 15.91
CA ALA A 190 5.37 15.43 16.39
C ALA A 190 5.56 14.18 17.28
N LYS A 191 4.64 13.96 18.21
CA LYS A 191 4.66 12.76 19.08
C LYS A 191 4.44 11.48 18.29
N LEU A 192 3.62 11.51 17.22
CA LEU A 192 3.44 10.37 16.31
C LEU A 192 4.75 10.05 15.59
N LYS A 193 5.44 11.08 15.06
CA LYS A 193 6.77 10.92 14.46
C LYS A 193 7.77 10.32 15.44
N GLU A 194 7.85 10.85 16.66
CA GLU A 194 8.72 10.30 17.71
C GLU A 194 8.39 8.84 18.01
N LYS A 195 7.11 8.50 18.16
CA LYS A 195 6.66 7.13 18.39
C LYS A 195 7.06 6.19 17.26
N LEU A 196 6.86 6.56 16.01
CA LEU A 196 7.27 5.75 14.86
C LEU A 196 8.77 5.55 14.83
N LEU A 197 9.56 6.58 15.16
CA LEU A 197 11.01 6.48 15.23
C LEU A 197 11.53 5.57 16.33
N THR A 198 10.76 5.31 17.41
CA THR A 198 11.14 4.27 18.38
C THR A 198 11.14 2.86 17.79
N TRP A 199 10.50 2.67 16.65
CA TRP A 199 10.44 1.40 15.93
C TRP A 199 11.38 1.32 14.72
N TYR A 200 12.03 2.44 14.41
CA TYR A 200 13.02 2.48 13.34
C TYR A 200 14.33 1.84 13.80
N ALA A 201 14.76 0.79 13.12
CA ALA A 201 16.12 0.28 13.29
C ALA A 201 17.04 1.14 12.42
N ASP A 202 17.93 1.91 13.04
CA ASP A 202 18.85 2.80 12.34
C ASP A 202 19.95 1.98 11.62
N THR A 203 19.60 1.46 10.45
CA THR A 203 20.48 0.65 9.62
C THR A 203 20.97 1.37 8.37
N GLY A 204 20.56 2.62 8.13
CA GLY A 204 20.78 3.20 6.81
C GLY A 204 20.74 4.72 6.64
N GLY A 205 20.91 5.52 7.68
CA GLY A 205 21.05 6.97 7.53
C GLY A 205 19.73 7.75 7.34
N VAL A 206 19.88 9.07 7.09
CA VAL A 206 18.75 10.03 7.10
C VAL A 206 17.71 9.75 6.01
N GLU A 207 18.15 9.41 4.79
CA GLU A 207 17.23 9.15 3.67
C GLU A 207 16.34 7.94 3.91
N GLN A 208 16.88 6.88 4.50
CA GLN A 208 16.10 5.68 4.84
C GLN A 208 15.16 5.96 6.01
N ARG A 209 15.54 6.83 6.94
CA ARG A 209 14.69 7.27 8.03
C ARG A 209 13.47 8.05 7.53
N ASP A 210 13.65 8.96 6.59
CA ASP A 210 12.55 9.73 6.01
C ASP A 210 11.64 8.84 5.15
N GLU A 211 12.22 7.92 4.39
CA GLU A 211 11.45 6.92 3.65
C GLU A 211 10.64 6.02 4.61
N PHE A 212 11.24 5.54 5.70
CA PHE A 212 10.54 4.79 6.74
C PHE A 212 9.35 5.56 7.33
N LEU A 213 9.54 6.85 7.64
CA LEU A 213 8.46 7.69 8.14
C LEU A 213 7.35 7.90 7.11
N PHE A 214 7.73 8.07 5.84
CA PHE A 214 6.76 8.20 4.76
C PHE A 214 5.95 6.91 4.59
N TYR A 215 6.59 5.75 4.53
CA TYR A 215 5.90 4.45 4.44
C TYR A 215 4.99 4.20 5.63
N SER A 216 5.46 4.48 6.85
CA SER A 216 4.67 4.30 8.06
C SER A 216 3.46 5.23 8.11
N GLY A 217 3.65 6.51 7.74
CA GLY A 217 2.56 7.48 7.63
C GLY A 217 1.56 7.10 6.55
N ALA A 218 2.03 6.67 5.38
CA ALA A 218 1.18 6.19 4.29
C ALA A 218 0.35 4.96 4.70
N ALA A 219 0.95 3.98 5.40
CA ALA A 219 0.24 2.81 5.91
C ALA A 219 -0.87 3.21 6.90
N ILE A 220 -0.59 4.17 7.81
CA ILE A 220 -1.59 4.67 8.76
C ILE A 220 -2.81 5.25 8.04
N VAL A 221 -2.61 6.06 7.01
CA VAL A 221 -3.72 6.74 6.33
C VAL A 221 -4.42 5.84 5.31
N LEU A 222 -3.76 4.83 4.77
CA LEU A 222 -4.27 4.01 3.68
C LEU A 222 -5.28 2.96 4.17
N ASN A 223 -4.91 2.12 5.13
CA ASN A 223 -5.73 0.95 5.45
C ASN A 223 -5.78 0.56 6.94
N LEU A 224 -4.96 1.17 7.80
CA LEU A 224 -4.94 0.79 9.22
C LEU A 224 -6.17 1.28 9.98
N PRO A 225 -6.64 0.50 10.99
CA PRO A 225 -7.80 0.82 11.80
C PRO A 225 -7.45 1.82 12.93
N VAL A 226 -7.05 3.00 12.53
CA VAL A 226 -6.74 4.09 13.46
C VAL A 226 -7.91 5.07 13.59
N SER A 227 -7.93 5.86 14.68
CA SER A 227 -8.92 6.91 14.84
C SER A 227 -8.77 8.01 13.77
N PRO A 228 -9.84 8.77 13.47
CA PRO A 228 -9.76 9.94 12.59
C PRO A 228 -8.66 10.91 12.99
N GLN A 229 -8.46 11.15 14.29
CA GLN A 229 -7.44 12.05 14.84
C GLN A 229 -6.00 11.53 14.59
N VAL A 230 -5.77 10.23 14.73
CA VAL A 230 -4.47 9.61 14.42
C VAL A 230 -4.20 9.69 12.91
N ARG A 231 -5.20 9.47 12.07
CA ARG A 231 -5.07 9.61 10.62
C ARG A 231 -4.76 11.05 10.22
N ALA A 232 -5.43 12.02 10.81
CA ALA A 232 -5.13 13.43 10.62
C ALA A 232 -3.71 13.80 11.07
N ALA A 233 -3.27 13.26 12.23
CA ALA A 233 -1.90 13.45 12.72
C ALA A 233 -0.87 12.88 11.75
N ALA A 234 -1.13 11.72 11.14
CA ALA A 234 -0.25 11.13 10.15
C ALA A 234 -0.14 11.99 8.87
N TYR A 235 -1.25 12.53 8.37
CA TYR A 235 -1.21 13.48 7.26
C TYR A 235 -0.42 14.75 7.59
N ARG A 236 -0.64 15.34 8.78
CA ARG A 236 0.11 16.52 9.24
C ARG A 236 1.60 16.22 9.41
N MET A 237 1.94 15.02 9.92
CA MET A 237 3.32 14.55 10.00
C MET A 237 3.96 14.48 8.61
N LEU A 238 3.28 13.87 7.64
CA LEU A 238 3.76 13.79 6.25
C LEU A 238 3.89 15.18 5.60
N ALA A 239 2.97 16.11 5.88
CA ALA A 239 3.00 17.47 5.38
C ALA A 239 4.22 18.26 5.87
N ALA A 240 4.72 17.95 7.07
CA ALA A 240 5.89 18.60 7.69
C ALA A 240 7.22 17.91 7.33
N MET A 241 7.20 16.82 6.57
CA MET A 241 8.43 16.12 6.20
C MET A 241 9.19 16.83 5.09
N PRO A 242 10.51 17.00 5.25
CA PRO A 242 11.36 17.50 4.16
C PRO A 242 11.35 16.50 2.98
N GLY A 243 11.47 16.99 1.76
CA GLY A 243 11.56 16.15 0.56
C GLY A 243 10.24 15.56 0.08
N VAL A 244 9.11 15.77 0.76
CA VAL A 244 7.79 15.41 0.23
C VAL A 244 7.39 16.44 -0.83
N THR A 245 7.17 15.98 -2.05
CA THR A 245 6.84 16.80 -3.22
C THR A 245 5.45 16.48 -3.74
N SER A 246 4.76 17.48 -4.31
CA SER A 246 3.49 17.26 -5.01
C SER A 246 3.74 16.82 -6.44
N LEU A 247 2.98 15.83 -6.88
CA LEU A 247 2.92 15.41 -8.29
C LEU A 247 1.65 15.94 -8.98
N GLY A 248 0.82 16.70 -8.26
CA GLY A 248 -0.44 17.21 -8.78
C GLY A 248 -1.52 16.14 -8.92
N ARG A 249 -2.44 16.37 -9.86
CA ARG A 249 -3.54 15.45 -10.17
C ARG A 249 -3.00 14.22 -10.87
N VAL A 250 -3.44 13.05 -10.42
CA VAL A 250 -3.09 11.75 -10.98
C VAL A 250 -4.32 10.84 -11.04
N THR A 251 -4.20 9.74 -11.73
CA THR A 251 -5.17 8.63 -11.69
C THR A 251 -4.48 7.43 -11.08
N ASP A 252 -5.10 6.79 -10.10
CA ASP A 252 -4.56 5.58 -9.50
C ASP A 252 -4.72 4.35 -10.41
N ARG A 253 -4.24 3.19 -9.96
CA ARG A 253 -4.27 1.94 -10.76
C ARG A 253 -5.68 1.34 -10.92
N LEU A 254 -6.66 1.82 -10.16
CA LEU A 254 -8.08 1.47 -10.31
C LEU A 254 -8.85 2.46 -11.17
N GLY A 255 -8.17 3.45 -11.80
CA GLY A 255 -8.79 4.47 -12.64
C GLY A 255 -9.46 5.61 -11.87
N ARG A 256 -9.24 5.75 -10.55
CA ARG A 256 -9.83 6.80 -9.73
C ARG A 256 -8.99 8.08 -9.78
N PRO A 257 -9.60 9.24 -9.98
CA PRO A 257 -8.89 10.52 -9.89
C PRO A 257 -8.47 10.80 -8.46
N GLY A 258 -7.28 11.38 -8.29
CA GLY A 258 -6.71 11.77 -7.02
C GLY A 258 -5.62 12.82 -7.19
N ALA A 259 -4.93 13.13 -6.11
CA ALA A 259 -3.71 13.91 -6.12
C ALA A 259 -2.60 13.17 -5.39
N ALA A 260 -1.38 13.23 -5.90
CA ALA A 260 -0.28 12.48 -5.34
C ALA A 260 0.78 13.37 -4.69
N VAL A 261 1.32 12.87 -3.59
CA VAL A 261 2.57 13.32 -3.00
C VAL A 261 3.61 12.21 -3.05
N ALA A 262 4.88 12.56 -3.08
CA ALA A 262 5.96 11.59 -3.20
C ALA A 262 7.19 11.98 -2.41
N VAL A 263 7.92 10.96 -1.95
CA VAL A 263 9.33 11.05 -1.57
C VAL A 263 10.18 10.37 -2.64
N THR A 264 11.40 10.84 -2.80
CA THR A 264 12.33 10.31 -3.80
C THR A 264 13.70 10.13 -3.19
N ARG A 265 14.33 8.99 -3.47
CA ARG A 265 15.72 8.71 -3.11
C ARG A 265 16.47 8.11 -4.29
N GLN A 266 17.79 8.10 -4.20
CA GLN A 266 18.63 7.32 -5.11
C GLN A 266 18.71 5.87 -4.60
N GLY A 267 18.45 4.91 -5.47
CA GLY A 267 18.62 3.48 -5.21
C GLY A 267 19.64 2.85 -6.17
N ASP A 268 19.94 1.59 -5.98
CA ASP A 268 20.95 0.85 -6.78
C ASP A 268 20.57 0.75 -8.27
N PHE A 269 19.26 0.73 -8.56
CA PHE A 269 18.73 0.63 -9.93
C PHE A 269 18.20 1.97 -10.47
N GLY A 270 18.65 3.08 -9.89
CA GLY A 270 18.23 4.42 -10.26
C GLY A 270 17.29 5.07 -9.24
N LYS A 271 16.62 6.14 -9.66
CA LYS A 271 15.73 6.91 -8.81
C LYS A 271 14.53 6.07 -8.35
N VAL A 272 14.34 5.96 -7.04
CA VAL A 272 13.17 5.32 -6.42
C VAL A 272 12.23 6.43 -5.92
N GLN A 273 10.98 6.38 -6.34
CA GLN A 273 9.94 7.32 -5.93
C GLN A 273 8.77 6.55 -5.31
N THR A 274 8.46 6.85 -4.06
CA THR A 274 7.27 6.33 -3.37
C THR A 274 6.19 7.40 -3.36
N ARG A 275 5.01 7.06 -3.88
CA ARG A 275 3.86 7.95 -4.02
C ARG A 275 2.75 7.55 -3.08
N LEU A 276 2.06 8.53 -2.50
CA LEU A 276 0.78 8.36 -1.83
C LEU A 276 -0.26 9.14 -2.63
N ILE A 277 -1.31 8.47 -3.08
CA ILE A 277 -2.42 9.06 -3.83
C ILE A 277 -3.59 9.24 -2.88
N VAL A 278 -4.13 10.45 -2.85
CA VAL A 278 -5.22 10.86 -1.95
C VAL A 278 -6.35 11.46 -2.78
N ASP A 279 -7.58 11.16 -2.39
CA ASP A 279 -8.75 11.89 -2.87
C ASP A 279 -8.87 13.22 -2.08
N PRO A 280 -8.66 14.37 -2.72
CA PRO A 280 -8.70 15.64 -2.02
C PRO A 280 -10.10 16.05 -1.55
N ALA A 281 -11.16 15.46 -2.13
CA ALA A 281 -12.54 15.77 -1.74
C ALA A 281 -12.93 15.12 -0.40
N THR A 282 -12.46 13.90 -0.16
CA THR A 282 -12.79 13.11 1.03
C THR A 282 -11.65 13.01 2.04
N GLY A 283 -10.41 13.30 1.64
CA GLY A 283 -9.20 13.06 2.43
C GLY A 283 -8.83 11.58 2.54
N GLN A 284 -9.47 10.71 1.76
CA GLN A 284 -9.17 9.29 1.77
C GLN A 284 -7.90 8.99 0.97
N ALA A 285 -6.98 8.22 1.57
CA ALA A 285 -5.88 7.64 0.81
C ALA A 285 -6.40 6.53 -0.09
N LEU A 286 -6.07 6.61 -1.38
CA LEU A 286 -6.55 5.69 -2.41
C LEU A 286 -5.53 4.60 -2.71
N ALA A 287 -4.25 4.97 -2.84
CA ALA A 287 -3.21 4.04 -3.21
C ALA A 287 -1.82 4.51 -2.76
N GLN A 288 -0.92 3.54 -2.66
CA GLN A 288 0.53 3.76 -2.57
C GLN A 288 1.18 3.09 -3.78
N GLU A 289 2.15 3.77 -4.40
CA GLU A 289 2.89 3.27 -5.56
C GLU A 289 4.39 3.43 -5.33
N THR A 290 5.16 2.47 -5.82
CA THR A 290 6.63 2.56 -5.89
C THR A 290 7.07 2.54 -7.34
N TRP A 291 7.86 3.54 -7.73
CA TRP A 291 8.40 3.70 -9.07
C TRP A 291 9.93 3.63 -9.02
N VAL A 292 10.52 2.86 -9.92
CA VAL A 292 11.97 2.68 -10.02
C VAL A 292 12.41 3.06 -11.43
N ALA A 293 13.35 4.00 -11.54
CA ALA A 293 13.83 4.53 -12.83
C ALA A 293 12.70 4.95 -13.78
N GLY A 294 11.62 5.53 -13.23
CA GLY A 294 10.47 5.99 -14.01
C GLY A 294 9.44 4.91 -14.37
N ASN A 295 9.65 3.65 -13.97
CA ASN A 295 8.73 2.56 -14.20
C ASN A 295 8.00 2.17 -12.91
N LEU A 296 6.73 1.82 -13.01
CA LEU A 296 5.97 1.29 -11.87
C LEU A 296 6.52 -0.07 -11.47
N ALA A 297 7.11 -0.16 -10.28
CA ALA A 297 7.63 -1.40 -9.73
C ALA A 297 6.54 -2.15 -8.95
N SER A 298 5.82 -1.45 -8.06
CA SER A 298 4.74 -2.04 -7.28
C SER A 298 3.68 -1.01 -6.92
N PHE A 299 2.48 -1.49 -6.60
CA PHE A 299 1.40 -0.66 -6.06
C PHE A 299 0.51 -1.44 -5.11
N THR A 300 -0.16 -0.70 -4.22
CA THR A 300 -1.29 -1.17 -3.43
C THR A 300 -2.40 -0.12 -3.51
N ALA A 301 -3.55 -0.50 -4.02
CA ALA A 301 -4.72 0.36 -4.13
C ALA A 301 -5.86 -0.21 -3.27
N VAL A 302 -6.41 0.59 -2.38
CA VAL A 302 -7.52 0.20 -1.51
C VAL A 302 -8.82 0.28 -2.30
N ILE A 303 -9.51 -0.84 -2.45
CA ILE A 303 -10.84 -0.91 -3.05
C ILE A 303 -11.89 -0.52 -2.01
N THR A 304 -11.86 -1.18 -0.85
CA THR A 304 -12.71 -0.85 0.29
C THR A 304 -11.97 -1.05 1.60
N ALA A 305 -12.31 -0.26 2.61
CA ALA A 305 -11.79 -0.41 3.95
C ALA A 305 -12.90 -0.06 4.96
N ARG A 306 -13.45 -1.06 5.65
CA ARG A 306 -14.62 -0.93 6.52
C ARG A 306 -14.48 -1.73 7.80
N TRP A 307 -15.33 -1.47 8.76
CA TRP A 307 -15.55 -2.34 9.90
C TRP A 307 -16.75 -3.26 9.64
N SER A 308 -16.74 -4.46 10.23
CA SER A 308 -17.85 -5.40 10.20
C SER A 308 -17.97 -6.12 11.54
N ASP A 309 -19.23 -6.33 11.94
CA ASP A 309 -19.60 -7.21 13.04
C ASP A 309 -20.04 -8.60 12.57
N ASP A 310 -20.09 -8.81 11.24
CA ASP A 310 -20.38 -10.11 10.65
C ASP A 310 -19.29 -11.13 10.98
N GLY A 311 -19.64 -12.42 10.89
CA GLY A 311 -18.66 -13.50 10.93
C GLY A 311 -17.82 -13.56 9.65
N LEU A 312 -16.75 -14.37 9.67
CA LEU A 312 -15.94 -14.60 8.47
C LEU A 312 -16.82 -15.18 7.35
N PRO A 313 -16.80 -14.60 6.13
CA PRO A 313 -17.60 -15.11 5.03
C PRO A 313 -17.04 -16.42 4.46
N GLU A 314 -17.91 -17.19 3.83
CA GLU A 314 -17.46 -18.23 2.91
C GLU A 314 -16.85 -17.57 1.66
N ALA A 315 -15.76 -18.13 1.12
CA ALA A 315 -15.07 -17.56 -0.04
C ALA A 315 -16.02 -17.41 -1.26
N SER A 316 -16.94 -18.35 -1.44
CA SER A 316 -17.96 -18.31 -2.49
C SER A 316 -18.98 -17.19 -2.39
N SER A 317 -19.11 -16.57 -1.22
CA SER A 317 -20.05 -15.43 -1.00
C SER A 317 -19.43 -14.08 -1.36
N LEU A 318 -18.12 -13.99 -1.55
CA LEU A 318 -17.41 -12.77 -1.94
C LEU A 318 -17.65 -12.46 -3.42
N ARG A 319 -17.90 -11.18 -3.73
CA ARG A 319 -18.18 -10.69 -5.08
C ARG A 319 -17.18 -9.62 -5.52
#